data_76d1654a1afb199a311c8148fa73153d
#
_entry.id   76d1654a1afb199a311c8148fa73153d
#
_cell.length_a   1.000
_cell.length_b   1.000
_cell.length_c   1.000
_cell.angle_alpha   90.00
_cell.angle_beta   90.00
_cell.angle_gamma   90.00
#
_symmetry.space_group_name_H-M   'P 1'
#
loop_
_entity.id
_entity.type
_entity.pdbx_description
1 polymer ?
#
loop_
_entity_poly.entity_id
_entity_poly.type
_entity_poly.pdbx_seq_one_letter_code
_entity_poly.pdbx_strand_id
1 'polypeptide(L)'
;MRIYHPARGVGGALRENSFVVIDDAGVEIGQGGLRLRMLKKMLPERPLDIELEMSAHPVAGDTLFGALCARAEAIREEQGGTPARLYTRCAIDDSARHEYFTRMGFDDYDGDELFVLDIAAMTGRRRSYPPVGTAIIDAELRTRIQREEFLLRLKSFGCLEHASEWLEERMRGPVFAAKSVYCGSDYCGDMLVYGEPNEAVLEMVCVEPKWRGKGVAHALIDEAVQQLAGQGVPYLRANAVRRNQNAMRMFRNCGFEWVRTDCYLLGRDM
;
A
#
# COMPACT_ATOMS: atom_id res chain seq x y z
N MET A 1 28.74 8.64 -21.43
CA MET A 1 27.71 8.23 -20.44
C MET A 1 27.42 6.74 -20.63
N ARG A 2 27.36 5.96 -19.54
CA ARG A 2 27.11 4.48 -19.56
C ARG A 2 26.05 4.13 -18.54
N ILE A 3 25.25 3.07 -18.83
CA ILE A 3 24.25 2.53 -17.94
C ILE A 3 24.56 1.06 -17.62
N TYR A 4 24.37 0.63 -16.38
CA TYR A 4 24.63 -0.74 -15.94
C TYR A 4 23.79 -1.13 -14.72
N HIS A 5 23.75 -2.43 -14.42
CA HIS A 5 23.15 -2.94 -13.18
C HIS A 5 24.12 -2.77 -12.00
N PRO A 6 23.71 -2.13 -10.90
CA PRO A 6 24.57 -1.94 -9.74
C PRO A 6 24.85 -3.29 -9.03
N ALA A 7 25.81 -3.31 -8.11
CA ALA A 7 26.11 -4.51 -7.31
C ALA A 7 24.96 -4.90 -6.35
N ARG A 8 24.16 -3.92 -5.93
CA ARG A 8 22.98 -4.08 -5.07
C ARG A 8 21.78 -3.36 -5.68
N GLY A 9 20.56 -3.76 -5.31
CA GLY A 9 19.35 -3.09 -5.73
C GLY A 9 19.28 -1.63 -5.22
N VAL A 10 18.53 -0.79 -5.93
CA VAL A 10 18.30 0.63 -5.62
C VAL A 10 16.89 0.79 -5.07
N GLY A 11 16.70 1.57 -4.01
CA GLY A 11 15.37 1.91 -3.46
C GLY A 11 14.52 0.70 -3.06
N GLY A 12 15.15 -0.41 -2.63
CA GLY A 12 14.46 -1.66 -2.29
C GLY A 12 14.07 -2.53 -3.50
N ALA A 13 14.42 -2.12 -4.73
CA ALA A 13 14.27 -2.95 -5.92
C ALA A 13 15.33 -4.07 -5.95
N LEU A 14 15.04 -5.17 -6.65
CA LEU A 14 16.04 -6.21 -6.92
C LEU A 14 17.13 -5.66 -7.84
N ARG A 15 18.34 -6.26 -7.78
CA ARG A 15 19.48 -5.85 -8.59
C ARG A 15 19.17 -5.83 -10.09
N GLU A 16 18.53 -6.89 -10.59
CA GLU A 16 18.14 -7.02 -12.01
C GLU A 16 17.10 -6.00 -12.46
N ASN A 17 16.44 -5.35 -11.54
CA ASN A 17 15.45 -4.30 -11.77
C ASN A 17 15.99 -2.89 -11.44
N SER A 18 17.31 -2.77 -11.26
CA SER A 18 17.98 -1.53 -10.87
C SER A 18 19.03 -1.13 -11.90
N PHE A 19 19.17 0.17 -12.10
CA PHE A 19 20.13 0.76 -13.03
C PHE A 19 20.86 1.93 -12.39
N VAL A 20 22.11 2.12 -12.80
CA VAL A 20 22.95 3.27 -12.47
C VAL A 20 23.51 3.84 -13.75
N VAL A 21 23.54 5.17 -13.86
CA VAL A 21 24.15 5.91 -14.97
C VAL A 21 25.40 6.61 -14.46
N ILE A 22 26.52 6.42 -15.17
CA ILE A 22 27.77 7.13 -14.92
C ILE A 22 28.13 8.02 -16.10
N ASP A 23 28.82 9.11 -15.83
CA ASP A 23 29.40 9.97 -16.84
C ASP A 23 30.71 9.37 -17.43
N ASP A 24 31.37 10.12 -18.31
CA ASP A 24 32.60 9.67 -18.95
C ASP A 24 33.82 9.71 -17.97
N ALA A 25 33.70 10.40 -16.85
CA ALA A 25 34.68 10.41 -15.76
C ALA A 25 34.45 9.25 -14.75
N GLY A 26 33.38 8.47 -14.92
CA GLY A 26 33.01 7.36 -14.02
C GLY A 26 32.24 7.80 -12.78
N VAL A 27 31.76 9.04 -12.74
CA VAL A 27 30.94 9.56 -11.64
C VAL A 27 29.47 9.14 -11.83
N GLU A 28 28.84 8.65 -10.77
CA GLU A 28 27.41 8.33 -10.77
C GLU A 28 26.60 9.62 -10.89
N ILE A 29 25.76 9.70 -11.92
CA ILE A 29 24.90 10.84 -12.23
C ILE A 29 23.42 10.47 -12.28
N GLY A 30 23.07 9.22 -11.96
CA GLY A 30 21.70 8.78 -11.84
C GLY A 30 21.59 7.32 -11.42
N GLN A 31 20.53 7.02 -10.66
CA GLN A 31 20.17 5.67 -10.25
C GLN A 31 18.67 5.50 -10.18
N GLY A 32 18.18 4.29 -10.35
CA GLY A 32 16.77 3.98 -10.22
C GLY A 32 16.50 2.49 -10.22
N GLY A 33 15.27 2.14 -9.84
CA GLY A 33 14.85 0.76 -9.74
C GLY A 33 13.33 0.59 -9.84
N LEU A 34 12.92 -0.65 -10.09
CA LEU A 34 11.52 -1.05 -10.19
C LEU A 34 11.16 -2.02 -9.06
N ARG A 35 10.09 -1.70 -8.33
CA ARG A 35 9.49 -2.59 -7.33
C ARG A 35 8.17 -3.13 -7.85
N LEU A 36 7.93 -4.42 -7.65
CA LEU A 36 6.76 -5.10 -8.17
C LEU A 36 5.81 -5.48 -7.04
N ARG A 37 4.52 -5.30 -7.29
CA ARG A 37 3.46 -5.81 -6.42
C ARG A 37 2.40 -6.52 -7.25
N MET A 38 1.92 -7.66 -6.76
CA MET A 38 0.83 -8.37 -7.39
C MET A 38 -0.45 -8.15 -6.58
N LEU A 39 -1.42 -7.42 -7.15
CA LEU A 39 -2.62 -6.94 -6.49
C LEU A 39 -3.89 -7.68 -6.93
N LYS A 40 -3.79 -8.97 -7.28
CA LYS A 40 -4.89 -9.77 -7.85
C LYS A 40 -6.20 -9.69 -7.05
N LYS A 41 -6.12 -9.63 -5.72
CA LYS A 41 -7.30 -9.55 -4.86
C LYS A 41 -7.85 -8.13 -4.74
N MET A 42 -7.02 -7.11 -4.93
CA MET A 42 -7.41 -5.70 -4.77
C MET A 42 -7.83 -5.06 -6.10
N LEU A 43 -7.03 -5.26 -7.13
CA LEU A 43 -7.18 -4.67 -8.46
C LEU A 43 -7.10 -5.77 -9.55
N PRO A 44 -8.13 -6.64 -9.64
CA PRO A 44 -8.06 -7.83 -10.51
C PRO A 44 -7.95 -7.49 -12.00
N GLU A 45 -8.44 -6.32 -12.41
CA GLU A 45 -8.41 -5.86 -13.81
C GLU A 45 -7.00 -5.41 -14.25
N ARG A 46 -6.17 -4.98 -13.29
CA ARG A 46 -4.81 -4.54 -13.49
C ARG A 46 -3.96 -4.93 -12.29
N PRO A 47 -3.66 -6.23 -12.17
CA PRO A 47 -3.10 -6.76 -10.93
C PRO A 47 -1.60 -6.53 -10.76
N LEU A 48 -0.85 -6.20 -11.82
CA LEU A 48 0.58 -5.97 -11.73
C LEU A 48 0.88 -4.48 -11.57
N ASP A 49 1.36 -4.11 -10.38
CA ASP A 49 1.86 -2.77 -10.05
C ASP A 49 3.37 -2.75 -10.14
N ILE A 50 3.93 -1.85 -10.94
CA ILE A 50 5.36 -1.63 -11.08
C ILE A 50 5.66 -0.20 -10.64
N GLU A 51 6.26 -0.06 -9.46
CA GLU A 51 6.67 1.23 -8.92
C GLU A 51 8.07 1.58 -9.42
N LEU A 52 8.20 2.71 -10.09
CA LEU A 52 9.43 3.29 -10.57
C LEU A 52 9.95 4.33 -9.58
N GLU A 53 11.14 4.11 -9.06
CA GLU A 53 11.87 5.09 -8.28
C GLU A 53 13.15 5.47 -9.02
N MET A 54 13.40 6.78 -9.21
CA MET A 54 14.63 7.25 -9.83
C MET A 54 15.02 8.63 -9.30
N SER A 55 16.34 8.83 -9.26
CA SER A 55 16.99 10.12 -9.03
C SER A 55 18.13 10.26 -10.04
N ALA A 56 18.18 11.37 -10.76
CA ALA A 56 19.17 11.57 -11.80
C ALA A 56 19.47 13.06 -12.03
N HIS A 57 20.71 13.34 -12.38
CA HIS A 57 21.05 14.61 -12.97
C HIS A 57 20.28 14.79 -14.30
N PRO A 58 19.84 16.01 -14.68
CA PRO A 58 19.01 16.23 -15.86
C PRO A 58 19.52 15.57 -17.15
N VAL A 59 20.85 15.54 -17.37
CA VAL A 59 21.45 14.91 -18.55
C VAL A 59 21.31 13.38 -18.60
N ALA A 60 21.09 12.73 -17.47
CA ALA A 60 20.96 11.28 -17.35
C ALA A 60 19.49 10.81 -17.24
N GLY A 61 18.56 11.75 -16.96
CA GLY A 61 17.17 11.44 -16.64
C GLY A 61 16.49 10.60 -17.71
N ASP A 62 16.50 11.05 -18.95
CA ASP A 62 15.80 10.37 -20.05
C ASP A 62 16.43 9.00 -20.39
N THR A 63 17.76 8.87 -20.26
CA THR A 63 18.46 7.58 -20.48
C THR A 63 18.08 6.57 -19.40
N LEU A 64 18.09 7.00 -18.13
CA LEU A 64 17.71 6.15 -17.01
C LEU A 64 16.22 5.75 -17.08
N PHE A 65 15.35 6.72 -17.36
CA PHE A 65 13.92 6.49 -17.53
C PHE A 65 13.63 5.48 -18.65
N GLY A 66 14.28 5.64 -19.81
CA GLY A 66 14.14 4.71 -20.94
C GLY A 66 14.52 3.27 -20.57
N ALA A 67 15.64 3.09 -19.84
CA ALA A 67 16.06 1.76 -19.39
C ALA A 67 15.08 1.14 -18.37
N LEU A 68 14.57 1.94 -17.43
CA LEU A 68 13.56 1.49 -16.47
C LEU A 68 12.25 1.11 -17.18
N CYS A 69 11.80 1.88 -18.18
CA CYS A 69 10.63 1.55 -18.97
C CYS A 69 10.80 0.25 -19.76
N ALA A 70 11.96 0.05 -20.42
CA ALA A 70 12.27 -1.18 -21.14
C ALA A 70 12.27 -2.40 -20.20
N ARG A 71 12.82 -2.25 -19.00
CA ARG A 71 12.78 -3.32 -18.00
C ARG A 71 11.35 -3.59 -17.49
N ALA A 72 10.53 -2.54 -17.31
CA ALA A 72 9.13 -2.71 -16.92
C ALA A 72 8.33 -3.51 -17.96
N GLU A 73 8.53 -3.26 -19.26
CA GLU A 73 7.93 -4.06 -20.33
C GLU A 73 8.41 -5.51 -20.27
N ALA A 74 9.71 -5.76 -20.10
CA ALA A 74 10.25 -7.10 -19.97
C ALA A 74 9.63 -7.84 -18.76
N ILE A 75 9.49 -7.17 -17.61
CA ILE A 75 8.81 -7.72 -16.43
C ILE A 75 7.37 -8.11 -16.75
N ARG A 76 6.63 -7.25 -17.45
CA ARG A 76 5.25 -7.55 -17.87
C ARG A 76 5.18 -8.80 -18.77
N GLU A 77 6.10 -8.94 -19.71
CA GLU A 77 6.20 -10.13 -20.55
C GLU A 77 6.55 -11.39 -19.73
N GLU A 78 7.52 -11.30 -18.81
CA GLU A 78 7.88 -12.37 -17.87
C GLU A 78 6.68 -12.82 -17.00
N GLN A 79 5.73 -11.91 -16.76
CA GLN A 79 4.47 -12.18 -16.05
C GLN A 79 3.32 -12.58 -17.01
N GLY A 80 3.64 -13.06 -18.22
CA GLY A 80 2.67 -13.56 -19.20
C GLY A 80 1.80 -12.49 -19.84
N GLY A 81 2.29 -11.26 -19.97
CA GLY A 81 1.53 -10.14 -20.53
C GLY A 81 0.42 -9.63 -19.61
N THR A 82 0.53 -9.89 -18.31
CA THR A 82 -0.45 -9.44 -17.30
C THR A 82 -0.64 -7.92 -17.38
N PRO A 83 -1.89 -7.41 -17.43
CA PRO A 83 -2.15 -5.98 -17.41
C PRO A 83 -1.46 -5.31 -16.22
N ALA A 84 -0.69 -4.26 -16.48
CA ALA A 84 0.17 -3.63 -15.53
C ALA A 84 -0.04 -2.11 -15.49
N ARG A 85 0.34 -1.48 -14.37
CA ARG A 85 0.54 -0.04 -14.26
C ARG A 85 1.97 0.24 -13.86
N LEU A 86 2.68 1.02 -14.67
CA LEU A 86 3.95 1.61 -14.29
C LEU A 86 3.67 2.97 -13.66
N TYR A 87 4.12 3.20 -12.42
CA TYR A 87 3.88 4.45 -11.72
C TYR A 87 5.07 4.87 -10.86
N THR A 88 5.10 6.14 -10.50
CA THR A 88 6.05 6.71 -9.53
C THR A 88 5.30 7.53 -8.49
N ARG A 89 5.85 7.62 -7.28
CA ARG A 89 5.36 8.53 -6.24
C ARG A 89 5.92 9.92 -6.46
N CYS A 90 5.04 10.91 -6.36
CA CYS A 90 5.40 12.31 -6.48
C CYS A 90 4.77 13.08 -5.31
N ALA A 91 5.61 13.73 -4.49
CA ALA A 91 5.10 14.61 -3.45
C ALA A 91 4.29 15.76 -4.06
N ILE A 92 3.28 16.24 -3.33
CA ILE A 92 2.35 17.27 -3.84
C ILE A 92 3.08 18.57 -4.19
N ASP A 93 4.14 18.87 -3.47
CA ASP A 93 4.97 20.07 -3.63
C ASP A 93 6.16 19.89 -4.61
N ASP A 94 6.38 18.66 -5.11
CA ASP A 94 7.44 18.39 -6.10
C ASP A 94 6.94 18.63 -7.54
N SER A 95 6.74 19.89 -7.88
CA SER A 95 6.26 20.29 -9.20
C SER A 95 7.22 19.89 -10.33
N ALA A 96 8.53 19.91 -10.08
CA ALA A 96 9.53 19.56 -11.09
C ALA A 96 9.44 18.06 -11.47
N ARG A 97 9.27 17.19 -10.48
CA ARG A 97 9.05 15.76 -10.69
C ARG A 97 7.73 15.50 -11.40
N HIS A 98 6.66 16.18 -10.96
CA HIS A 98 5.36 16.09 -11.59
C HIS A 98 5.43 16.45 -13.07
N GLU A 99 6.02 17.59 -13.41
CA GLU A 99 6.17 18.08 -14.79
C GLU A 99 7.02 17.14 -15.65
N TYR A 100 8.11 16.60 -15.08
CA TYR A 100 8.97 15.63 -15.76
C TYR A 100 8.17 14.38 -16.16
N PHE A 101 7.49 13.72 -15.23
CA PHE A 101 6.77 12.48 -15.52
C PHE A 101 5.54 12.69 -16.39
N THR A 102 4.84 13.82 -16.26
CA THR A 102 3.73 14.17 -17.16
C THR A 102 4.23 14.33 -18.61
N ARG A 103 5.38 14.99 -18.81
CA ARG A 103 6.03 15.08 -20.13
C ARG A 103 6.43 13.71 -20.68
N MET A 104 6.77 12.75 -19.80
CA MET A 104 7.06 11.36 -20.17
C MET A 104 5.80 10.50 -20.41
N GLY A 105 4.62 11.09 -20.41
CA GLY A 105 3.35 10.42 -20.72
C GLY A 105 2.71 9.69 -19.54
N PHE A 106 3.06 10.07 -18.31
CA PHE A 106 2.37 9.58 -17.12
C PHE A 106 1.17 10.49 -16.84
N ASP A 107 0.05 9.90 -16.48
CA ASP A 107 -1.13 10.62 -15.98
C ASP A 107 -1.04 10.85 -14.46
N ASP A 108 -1.82 11.81 -13.94
CA ASP A 108 -1.88 12.18 -12.54
C ASP A 108 -3.24 11.82 -11.89
N TYR A 109 -4.01 10.94 -12.54
CA TYR A 109 -5.35 10.64 -12.08
C TYR A 109 -5.38 9.84 -10.76
N ASP A 110 -4.30 9.15 -10.41
CA ASP A 110 -4.20 8.34 -9.20
C ASP A 110 -3.41 9.07 -8.09
N GLY A 111 -3.69 8.73 -6.85
CA GLY A 111 -3.06 9.32 -5.68
C GLY A 111 -3.25 8.46 -4.43
N ASP A 112 -2.43 8.71 -3.44
CA ASP A 112 -2.57 8.13 -2.09
C ASP A 112 -3.41 9.09 -1.25
N GLU A 113 -4.64 8.69 -0.97
CA GLU A 113 -5.65 9.52 -0.33
C GLU A 113 -5.67 9.28 1.17
N LEU A 114 -5.51 10.34 1.96
CA LEU A 114 -5.60 10.30 3.41
C LEU A 114 -7.05 10.48 3.86
N PHE A 115 -7.50 9.55 4.69
CA PHE A 115 -8.77 9.56 5.39
C PHE A 115 -8.55 9.59 6.89
N VAL A 116 -9.40 10.31 7.61
CA VAL A 116 -9.39 10.36 9.07
C VAL A 116 -10.79 10.10 9.60
N LEU A 117 -10.88 9.31 10.64
CA LEU A 117 -12.09 9.05 11.40
C LEU A 117 -11.96 9.67 12.79
N ASP A 118 -12.88 10.54 13.16
CA ASP A 118 -13.04 11.02 14.53
C ASP A 118 -13.76 9.94 15.38
N ILE A 119 -13.02 9.34 16.32
CA ILE A 119 -13.53 8.25 17.16
C ILE A 119 -14.70 8.75 18.04
N ALA A 120 -14.65 10.00 18.54
CA ALA A 120 -15.70 10.55 19.36
C ALA A 120 -17.01 10.72 18.58
N ALA A 121 -16.94 11.10 17.31
CA ALA A 121 -18.10 11.22 16.41
C ALA A 121 -18.79 9.88 16.13
N MET A 122 -18.12 8.76 16.39
CA MET A 122 -18.67 7.42 16.24
C MET A 122 -19.46 6.95 17.47
N THR A 123 -19.34 7.67 18.59
CA THR A 123 -20.05 7.33 19.84
C THR A 123 -21.57 7.40 19.63
N GLY A 124 -22.27 6.31 19.98
CA GLY A 124 -23.73 6.21 19.82
C GLY A 124 -24.21 5.76 18.42
N ARG A 125 -23.32 5.57 17.46
CA ARG A 125 -23.70 4.94 16.17
C ARG A 125 -24.06 3.47 16.36
N ARG A 126 -25.02 3.01 15.55
CA ARG A 126 -25.36 1.58 15.53
C ARG A 126 -24.16 0.77 15.02
N ARG A 127 -23.72 -0.17 15.85
CA ARG A 127 -22.61 -1.06 15.53
C ARG A 127 -22.97 -1.96 14.34
N SER A 128 -22.01 -2.16 13.45
CA SER A 128 -22.06 -3.19 12.44
C SER A 128 -21.62 -4.53 13.03
N TYR A 129 -22.36 -5.57 12.69
CA TYR A 129 -22.00 -6.93 13.10
C TYR A 129 -21.52 -7.71 11.87
N PRO A 130 -20.55 -8.60 12.03
CA PRO A 130 -20.14 -9.48 10.95
C PRO A 130 -21.30 -10.43 10.58
N PRO A 131 -21.27 -11.05 9.39
CA PRO A 131 -22.30 -12.00 8.97
C PRO A 131 -22.53 -13.10 10.00
N VAL A 132 -23.75 -13.61 10.05
CA VAL A 132 -24.10 -14.74 10.95
C VAL A 132 -23.17 -15.92 10.70
N GLY A 133 -22.69 -16.54 11.77
CA GLY A 133 -21.74 -17.65 11.71
C GLY A 133 -20.26 -17.25 11.60
N THR A 134 -19.97 -15.94 11.55
CA THR A 134 -18.59 -15.45 11.61
C THR A 134 -18.22 -14.99 13.02
N ALA A 135 -16.91 -15.06 13.34
CA ALA A 135 -16.33 -14.55 14.57
C ALA A 135 -15.15 -13.63 14.25
N ILE A 136 -15.07 -12.49 14.96
CA ILE A 136 -13.87 -11.63 14.98
C ILE A 136 -13.06 -12.08 16.19
N ILE A 137 -11.80 -12.41 15.97
CA ILE A 137 -10.85 -12.83 17.00
C ILE A 137 -9.57 -12.03 16.92
N ASP A 138 -8.81 -11.97 18.01
CA ASP A 138 -7.45 -11.44 17.96
C ASP A 138 -6.59 -12.33 17.07
N ALA A 139 -5.81 -11.70 16.17
CA ALA A 139 -4.88 -12.44 15.33
C ALA A 139 -3.80 -13.11 16.20
N GLU A 140 -3.47 -14.35 15.91
CA GLU A 140 -2.40 -15.06 16.61
C GLU A 140 -1.04 -14.55 16.08
N LEU A 141 -0.27 -13.86 16.94
CA LEU A 141 1.01 -13.22 16.60
C LEU A 141 2.13 -13.55 17.58
N ARG A 142 1.96 -14.60 18.40
CA ARG A 142 2.89 -14.96 19.48
C ARG A 142 4.25 -15.43 18.96
N THR A 143 4.25 -16.21 17.88
CA THR A 143 5.46 -16.74 17.29
C THR A 143 5.84 -15.97 16.02
N ARG A 144 7.12 -16.05 15.63
CA ARG A 144 7.60 -15.48 14.37
C ARG A 144 6.81 -16.04 13.17
N ILE A 145 6.57 -17.36 13.15
CA ILE A 145 5.82 -18.02 12.06
C ILE A 145 4.42 -17.43 11.94
N GLN A 146 3.69 -17.28 13.05
CA GLN A 146 2.34 -16.67 13.04
C GLN A 146 2.36 -15.24 12.51
N ARG A 147 3.36 -14.43 12.87
CA ARG A 147 3.54 -13.08 12.34
C ARG A 147 3.82 -13.07 10.83
N GLU A 148 4.70 -13.94 10.36
CA GLU A 148 5.02 -14.10 8.94
C GLU A 148 3.79 -14.54 8.13
N GLU A 149 3.00 -15.49 8.63
CA GLU A 149 1.74 -15.92 8.01
C GLU A 149 0.71 -14.79 7.95
N PHE A 150 0.54 -14.03 9.02
CA PHE A 150 -0.34 -12.86 9.04
C PHE A 150 0.09 -11.81 8.00
N LEU A 151 1.37 -11.44 7.98
CA LEU A 151 1.91 -10.50 7.01
C LEU A 151 1.78 -11.02 5.57
N LEU A 152 1.96 -12.33 5.34
CA LEU A 152 1.77 -12.95 4.03
C LEU A 152 0.31 -12.82 3.55
N ARG A 153 -0.66 -12.98 4.47
CA ARG A 153 -2.07 -12.74 4.14
C ARG A 153 -2.30 -11.28 3.75
N LEU A 154 -1.82 -10.31 4.53
CA LEU A 154 -1.93 -8.88 4.20
C LEU A 154 -1.26 -8.55 2.87
N LYS A 155 -0.06 -9.09 2.62
CA LYS A 155 0.66 -8.94 1.34
C LYS A 155 -0.19 -9.42 0.15
N SER A 156 -0.94 -10.51 0.31
CA SER A 156 -1.81 -11.04 -0.75
C SER A 156 -2.92 -10.05 -1.18
N PHE A 157 -3.19 -9.03 -0.37
CA PHE A 157 -4.10 -7.91 -0.65
C PHE A 157 -3.37 -6.61 -1.03
N GLY A 158 -2.05 -6.65 -1.22
CA GLY A 158 -1.27 -5.50 -1.66
C GLY A 158 -0.73 -4.62 -0.54
N CYS A 159 -0.77 -5.06 0.72
CA CYS A 159 -0.01 -4.42 1.79
C CYS A 159 1.48 -4.38 1.43
N LEU A 160 2.17 -3.35 1.87
CA LEU A 160 3.62 -3.26 1.71
C LEU A 160 4.31 -4.47 2.36
N GLU A 161 5.47 -4.84 1.84
CA GLU A 161 6.27 -5.89 2.44
C GLU A 161 6.87 -5.41 3.75
N HIS A 162 6.29 -5.87 4.85
CA HIS A 162 6.84 -5.67 6.18
C HIS A 162 7.52 -6.95 6.67
N ALA A 163 8.65 -6.79 7.32
CA ALA A 163 9.31 -7.89 8.02
C ALA A 163 8.60 -8.22 9.34
N SER A 164 8.78 -9.45 9.84
CA SER A 164 8.24 -9.87 11.13
C SER A 164 8.69 -8.97 12.28
N GLU A 165 9.91 -8.47 12.22
CA GLU A 165 10.52 -7.55 13.19
C GLU A 165 9.79 -6.20 13.23
N TRP A 166 9.37 -5.68 12.07
CA TRP A 166 8.54 -4.47 11.98
C TRP A 166 7.20 -4.64 12.72
N LEU A 167 6.53 -5.78 12.51
CA LEU A 167 5.26 -6.07 13.20
C LEU A 167 5.48 -6.21 14.71
N GLU A 168 6.57 -6.89 15.12
CA GLU A 168 6.92 -7.06 16.54
C GLU A 168 7.21 -5.72 17.22
N GLU A 169 7.84 -4.77 16.52
CA GLU A 169 8.02 -3.40 17.02
C GLU A 169 6.67 -2.70 17.25
N ARG A 170 5.74 -2.78 16.30
CA ARG A 170 4.40 -2.19 16.43
C ARG A 170 3.58 -2.80 17.56
N MET A 171 3.72 -4.12 17.78
CA MET A 171 3.07 -4.81 18.91
C MET A 171 3.51 -4.31 20.28
N ARG A 172 4.70 -3.70 20.40
CA ARG A 172 5.21 -3.09 21.64
C ARG A 172 4.73 -1.66 21.83
N GLY A 173 4.14 -1.07 20.80
CA GLY A 173 3.61 0.30 20.85
C GLY A 173 2.39 0.45 21.77
N PRO A 174 2.06 1.70 22.14
CA PRO A 174 0.95 1.98 23.08
C PRO A 174 -0.43 1.64 22.49
N VAL A 175 -0.56 1.65 21.17
CA VAL A 175 -1.79 1.30 20.45
C VAL A 175 -1.48 0.20 19.45
N PHE A 176 -2.14 -0.93 19.64
CA PHE A 176 -2.03 -2.06 18.70
C PHE A 176 -3.29 -2.90 18.69
N ALA A 177 -3.79 -3.24 17.51
CA ALA A 177 -4.87 -4.19 17.29
C ALA A 177 -4.66 -4.95 15.98
N ALA A 178 -4.64 -6.27 16.04
CA ALA A 178 -4.68 -7.13 14.87
C ALA A 178 -5.83 -8.11 15.04
N LYS A 179 -6.76 -8.14 14.09
CA LYS A 179 -7.97 -8.96 14.17
C LYS A 179 -8.08 -9.82 12.92
N SER A 180 -8.58 -11.02 13.08
CA SER A 180 -8.93 -11.93 11.99
C SER A 180 -10.40 -12.32 12.08
N VAL A 181 -11.05 -12.51 10.93
CA VAL A 181 -12.45 -12.95 10.84
C VAL A 181 -12.51 -14.32 10.19
N TYR A 182 -13.24 -15.21 10.82
CA TYR A 182 -13.50 -16.57 10.32
C TYR A 182 -14.98 -16.90 10.34
N CYS A 183 -15.40 -17.74 9.38
CA CYS A 183 -16.71 -18.42 9.38
C CYS A 183 -16.46 -19.93 9.46
N GLY A 184 -16.58 -20.49 10.66
CA GLY A 184 -16.04 -21.82 10.95
C GLY A 184 -14.52 -21.83 10.71
N SER A 185 -14.04 -22.70 9.79
CA SER A 185 -12.63 -22.73 9.35
C SER A 185 -12.31 -21.80 8.19
N ASP A 186 -13.32 -21.18 7.56
CA ASP A 186 -13.12 -20.29 6.41
C ASP A 186 -12.59 -18.94 6.85
N TYR A 187 -11.41 -18.58 6.37
CA TYR A 187 -10.85 -17.24 6.53
C TYR A 187 -11.67 -16.21 5.73
N CYS A 188 -12.04 -15.10 6.38
CA CYS A 188 -12.87 -14.04 5.79
C CYS A 188 -12.11 -12.74 5.57
N GLY A 189 -11.16 -12.39 6.45
CA GLY A 189 -10.40 -11.15 6.38
C GLY A 189 -9.57 -10.86 7.61
N ASP A 190 -8.70 -9.86 7.49
CA ASP A 190 -7.82 -9.37 8.56
C ASP A 190 -7.89 -7.84 8.68
N MET A 191 -7.48 -7.33 9.83
CA MET A 191 -7.26 -5.92 10.10
C MET A 191 -6.00 -5.73 10.92
N LEU A 192 -5.25 -4.66 10.64
CA LEU A 192 -4.09 -4.23 11.40
C LEU A 192 -4.20 -2.74 11.71
N VAL A 193 -4.16 -2.42 13.00
CA VAL A 193 -4.12 -1.04 13.52
C VAL A 193 -2.96 -0.93 14.49
N TYR A 194 -2.24 0.17 14.44
CA TYR A 194 -1.23 0.55 15.42
C TYR A 194 -1.13 2.07 15.53
N GLY A 195 -0.42 2.59 16.50
CA GLY A 195 -0.21 4.04 16.61
C GLY A 195 0.20 4.52 17.97
N GLU A 196 -0.04 5.81 18.16
CA GLU A 196 0.25 6.54 19.37
C GLU A 196 -1.07 6.94 20.09
N PRO A 197 -1.03 7.37 21.36
CA PRO A 197 -2.25 7.72 22.12
C PRO A 197 -3.09 8.84 21.49
N ASN A 198 -2.50 9.70 20.67
CA ASN A 198 -3.19 10.80 19.99
C ASN A 198 -3.69 10.46 18.59
N GLU A 199 -3.18 9.41 17.95
CA GLU A 199 -3.59 9.00 16.62
C GLU A 199 -3.21 7.53 16.33
N ALA A 200 -4.16 6.75 15.85
CA ALA A 200 -3.92 5.41 15.35
C ALA A 200 -3.92 5.37 13.81
N VAL A 201 -3.26 4.37 13.25
CA VAL A 201 -3.18 4.09 11.81
C VAL A 201 -3.86 2.77 11.52
N LEU A 202 -4.86 2.76 10.67
CA LEU A 202 -5.39 1.56 10.04
C LEU A 202 -4.47 1.22 8.86
N GLU A 203 -3.47 0.37 9.12
CA GLU A 203 -2.51 -0.06 8.09
C GLU A 203 -3.20 -0.84 6.97
N MET A 204 -4.10 -1.74 7.36
CA MET A 204 -4.84 -2.57 6.43
C MET A 204 -6.17 -3.04 7.03
N VAL A 205 -7.19 -3.04 6.22
CA VAL A 205 -8.39 -3.85 6.38
C VAL A 205 -8.63 -4.61 5.08
N CYS A 206 -8.62 -5.91 5.12
CA CYS A 206 -8.78 -6.74 3.93
C CYS A 206 -9.89 -7.78 4.13
N VAL A 207 -10.60 -8.06 3.04
CA VAL A 207 -11.70 -9.03 3.04
C VAL A 207 -11.57 -9.91 1.80
N GLU A 208 -11.59 -11.21 2.01
CA GLU A 208 -11.59 -12.19 0.92
C GLU A 208 -12.72 -11.91 -0.08
N PRO A 209 -12.48 -12.03 -1.39
CA PRO A 209 -13.47 -11.69 -2.43
C PRO A 209 -14.86 -12.27 -2.19
N LYS A 210 -14.94 -13.54 -1.78
CA LYS A 210 -16.22 -14.24 -1.49
C LYS A 210 -16.99 -13.67 -0.30
N TRP A 211 -16.34 -12.87 0.57
CA TRP A 211 -16.91 -12.25 1.76
C TRP A 211 -17.16 -10.76 1.63
N ARG A 212 -16.80 -10.16 0.50
CA ARG A 212 -17.05 -8.73 0.23
C ARG A 212 -18.54 -8.43 0.12
N GLY A 213 -18.91 -7.19 0.43
CA GLY A 213 -20.31 -6.74 0.40
C GLY A 213 -21.19 -7.29 1.53
N LYS A 214 -20.64 -8.12 2.43
CA LYS A 214 -21.37 -8.76 3.54
C LYS A 214 -21.16 -8.08 4.89
N GLY A 215 -20.54 -6.90 4.95
CA GLY A 215 -20.34 -6.13 6.18
C GLY A 215 -19.09 -6.48 6.99
N VAL A 216 -18.22 -7.40 6.53
CA VAL A 216 -17.01 -7.84 7.26
C VAL A 216 -16.07 -6.68 7.56
N ALA A 217 -15.76 -5.83 6.56
CA ALA A 217 -14.87 -4.69 6.76
C ALA A 217 -15.46 -3.66 7.75
N HIS A 218 -16.75 -3.38 7.66
CA HIS A 218 -17.44 -2.48 8.60
C HIS A 218 -17.36 -3.00 10.04
N ALA A 219 -17.60 -4.31 10.24
CA ALA A 219 -17.52 -4.91 11.56
C ALA A 219 -16.09 -4.87 12.14
N LEU A 220 -15.06 -5.08 11.31
CA LEU A 220 -13.66 -4.94 11.72
C LEU A 220 -13.32 -3.50 12.13
N ILE A 221 -13.76 -2.51 11.36
CA ILE A 221 -13.54 -1.09 11.66
C ILE A 221 -14.28 -0.69 12.95
N ASP A 222 -15.53 -1.12 13.12
CA ASP A 222 -16.28 -0.84 14.34
C ASP A 222 -15.62 -1.49 15.58
N GLU A 223 -15.04 -2.67 15.45
CA GLU A 223 -14.23 -3.30 16.51
C GLU A 223 -13.01 -2.48 16.86
N ALA A 224 -12.27 -1.98 15.83
CA ALA A 224 -11.14 -1.07 16.06
C ALA A 224 -11.57 0.21 16.77
N VAL A 225 -12.64 0.85 16.31
CA VAL A 225 -13.17 2.09 16.90
C VAL A 225 -13.51 1.89 18.37
N GLN A 226 -14.14 0.78 18.75
CA GLN A 226 -14.46 0.50 20.15
C GLN A 226 -13.21 0.31 21.02
N GLN A 227 -12.22 -0.44 20.52
CA GLN A 227 -10.98 -0.65 21.22
C GLN A 227 -10.24 0.69 21.42
N LEU A 228 -10.14 1.50 20.36
CA LEU A 228 -9.48 2.81 20.39
C LEU A 228 -10.20 3.81 21.31
N ALA A 229 -11.54 3.84 21.27
CA ALA A 229 -12.34 4.67 22.19
C ALA A 229 -12.09 4.29 23.66
N GLY A 230 -12.00 2.99 23.97
CA GLY A 230 -11.67 2.48 25.31
C GLY A 230 -10.25 2.85 25.76
N GLN A 231 -9.34 3.11 24.82
CA GLN A 231 -7.96 3.57 25.07
C GLN A 231 -7.83 5.12 25.08
N GLY A 232 -8.91 5.85 24.74
CA GLY A 232 -8.90 7.31 24.68
C GLY A 232 -8.22 7.87 23.43
N VAL A 233 -8.01 7.07 22.39
CA VAL A 233 -7.42 7.53 21.10
C VAL A 233 -8.48 8.34 20.36
N PRO A 234 -8.20 9.59 19.95
CA PRO A 234 -9.21 10.45 19.32
C PRO A 234 -9.39 10.18 17.83
N TYR A 235 -8.35 9.79 17.12
CA TYR A 235 -8.37 9.69 15.66
C TYR A 235 -7.83 8.37 15.15
N LEU A 236 -8.47 7.86 14.08
CA LEU A 236 -7.99 6.74 13.28
C LEU A 236 -7.80 7.21 11.84
N ARG A 237 -6.57 7.21 11.36
CA ARG A 237 -6.25 7.52 9.96
C ARG A 237 -6.10 6.26 9.11
N ALA A 238 -6.39 6.39 7.84
CA ALA A 238 -6.20 5.33 6.83
C ALA A 238 -5.82 5.94 5.49
N ASN A 239 -5.06 5.21 4.70
CA ASN A 239 -4.75 5.60 3.34
C ASN A 239 -5.38 4.62 2.33
N ALA A 240 -5.77 5.15 1.18
CA ALA A 240 -6.21 4.34 0.05
C ALA A 240 -5.75 4.95 -1.26
N VAL A 241 -5.30 4.11 -2.19
CA VAL A 241 -5.04 4.60 -3.56
C VAL A 241 -6.36 4.96 -4.25
N ARG A 242 -6.40 6.12 -4.93
CA ARG A 242 -7.62 6.69 -5.53
C ARG A 242 -8.32 5.71 -6.47
N ARG A 243 -7.57 4.95 -7.26
CA ARG A 243 -8.12 3.93 -8.16
C ARG A 243 -8.81 2.75 -7.45
N ASN A 244 -8.54 2.54 -6.15
CA ASN A 244 -9.28 1.56 -5.35
C ASN A 244 -10.61 2.15 -4.86
N GLN A 245 -11.55 2.36 -5.78
CA GLN A 245 -12.85 2.96 -5.51
C GLN A 245 -13.67 2.17 -4.46
N ASN A 246 -13.42 0.88 -4.32
CA ASN A 246 -14.07 0.05 -3.30
C ASN A 246 -13.60 0.43 -1.90
N ALA A 247 -12.29 0.63 -1.69
CA ALA A 247 -11.75 1.10 -0.42
C ALA A 247 -12.20 2.53 -0.11
N MET A 248 -12.15 3.43 -1.10
CA MET A 248 -12.61 4.81 -0.98
C MET A 248 -14.07 4.88 -0.51
N ARG A 249 -14.95 4.09 -1.13
CA ARG A 249 -16.37 4.00 -0.76
C ARG A 249 -16.56 3.39 0.62
N MET A 250 -15.83 2.33 0.93
CA MET A 250 -15.87 1.65 2.21
C MET A 250 -15.49 2.59 3.34
N PHE A 251 -14.39 3.36 3.23
CA PHE A 251 -13.99 4.32 4.24
C PHE A 251 -15.06 5.39 4.48
N ARG A 252 -15.61 5.99 3.42
CA ARG A 252 -16.71 6.97 3.57
C ARG A 252 -17.93 6.36 4.28
N ASN A 253 -18.31 5.15 3.91
CA ASN A 253 -19.44 4.46 4.54
C ASN A 253 -19.19 4.12 6.02
N CYS A 254 -17.92 3.90 6.42
CA CYS A 254 -17.52 3.74 7.81
C CYS A 254 -17.43 5.05 8.60
N GLY A 255 -17.60 6.21 7.92
CA GLY A 255 -17.56 7.52 8.56
C GLY A 255 -16.20 8.21 8.52
N PHE A 256 -15.24 7.68 7.78
CA PHE A 256 -14.00 8.41 7.51
C PHE A 256 -14.26 9.59 6.59
N GLU A 257 -13.63 10.71 6.91
CA GLU A 257 -13.60 11.90 6.07
C GLU A 257 -12.30 11.93 5.25
N TRP A 258 -12.41 12.28 3.99
CA TRP A 258 -11.24 12.56 3.15
C TRP A 258 -10.61 13.88 3.60
N VAL A 259 -9.29 13.87 3.80
CA VAL A 259 -8.54 15.05 4.26
C VAL A 259 -7.77 15.69 3.11
N ARG A 260 -6.94 14.90 2.44
CA ARG A 260 -6.08 15.34 1.34
C ARG A 260 -5.54 14.16 0.54
N THR A 261 -4.96 14.47 -0.59
CA THR A 261 -4.03 13.58 -1.27
C THR A 261 -2.64 13.71 -0.59
N ASP A 262 -2.02 12.62 -0.16
CA ASP A 262 -0.69 12.66 0.46
C ASP A 262 0.43 12.68 -0.59
N CYS A 263 0.26 11.93 -1.69
CA CYS A 263 1.13 12.01 -2.85
C CYS A 263 0.37 11.62 -4.14
N TYR A 264 0.81 12.14 -5.27
CA TYR A 264 0.38 11.67 -6.57
C TYR A 264 1.06 10.33 -6.91
N LEU A 265 0.33 9.46 -7.55
CA LEU A 265 0.83 8.21 -8.14
C LEU A 265 0.80 8.38 -9.67
N LEU A 266 1.76 9.18 -10.17
CA LEU A 266 1.89 9.47 -11.59
C LEU A 266 2.20 8.17 -12.34
N GLY A 267 1.45 7.83 -13.37
CA GLY A 267 1.66 6.55 -14.02
C GLY A 267 0.99 6.40 -15.38
N ARG A 268 1.22 5.26 -15.98
CA ARG A 268 0.59 4.84 -17.24
C ARG A 268 0.28 3.35 -17.21
N ASP A 269 -0.74 3.00 -17.96
CA ASP A 269 -1.10 1.60 -18.17
C ASP A 269 -0.19 0.95 -19.22
N MET A 270 0.07 -0.34 -19.03
CA MET A 270 0.94 -1.14 -19.87
C MET A 270 0.24 -2.45 -20.31
#